data_eb8717022549540d4d450ddc9a53b777
#
_entry.id   eb8717022549540d4d450ddc9a53b777
#
_cell.length_a   1.000
_cell.length_b   1.000
_cell.length_c   1.000
_cell.angle_alpha   90.00
_cell.angle_beta   90.00
_cell.angle_gamma   90.00
#
_symmetry.space_group_name_H-M   'P 1'
#
loop_
_entity.id
_entity.type
_entity.pdbx_description
1 polymer ?
#
loop_
_entity_poly.entity_id
_entity_poly.type
_entity_poly.pdbx_seq_one_letter_code
_entity_poly.pdbx_strand_id
1 'polypeptide(L)'
;MLMDLYELTMTNGFFLLGKGKEKSVYDMFYRRNPDNGGFTIFAGLEQVLEFIECFHFTQEDIDYLRGLHLFSEEYLDFLRDFRFTGDIYAFPEGTIAYPDEPLVTVIAPLIESQVIETAMLSQLNHQSLIATKANRIVRAARGKEVADMGARRAHNADAAIYGARAAYIGGVSRTATVIAGEMFDIPVTGTMAHSWIMAFESEYEAFRAYAEIYGSRSIFLVDTYNTLESGVPNAIRVFHEVLQPRGERLHGIRIDSGDIASLSKKARKMLDDAGMTDCLIVASNSLDEGTIGSILSQGGCIDIFGVGERLITAKSDSTFGGVYKLTALERNGQWEPKIKISDNVTKITNPGLKSVYRIYNSEGASVGELITHHSDTMPDLATLDCVSPDKPWQHVNLDGCHLKPLQVKVMEHGKRLYPKTSLSDIRDYVNRQLSTEVRSEEQRFYNPDSHPLLMSRSYYDMKVDLLEKTENMNRRQ
;
A
#
# COMPACT_ATOMS: atom_id res chain seq x y z
N MET A 1 -2.99 -3.92 22.83
CA MET A 1 -2.12 -2.73 23.08
C MET A 1 -0.88 -2.80 22.17
N LEU A 2 -1.02 -2.39 20.89
CA LEU A 2 0.09 -2.32 19.92
C LEU A 2 0.60 -0.88 19.88
N MET A 3 1.66 -0.58 20.64
CA MET A 3 2.26 0.75 20.74
C MET A 3 3.69 0.69 21.26
N ASP A 4 4.49 1.69 20.94
CA ASP A 4 5.82 1.86 21.49
C ASP A 4 5.75 2.46 22.90
N LEU A 5 6.69 2.09 23.77
CA LEU A 5 6.70 2.54 25.17
C LEU A 5 6.74 4.07 25.29
N TYR A 6 7.41 4.77 24.36
CA TYR A 6 7.50 6.24 24.43
C TYR A 6 6.14 6.93 24.30
N GLU A 7 5.18 6.32 23.60
CA GLU A 7 3.82 6.87 23.50
C GLU A 7 3.18 6.94 24.89
N LEU A 8 3.32 5.89 25.69
CA LEU A 8 2.80 5.84 27.05
C LEU A 8 3.58 6.73 28.02
N THR A 9 4.92 6.75 27.94
CA THR A 9 5.73 7.59 28.84
C THR A 9 5.53 9.09 28.57
N MET A 10 5.42 9.48 27.29
CA MET A 10 5.09 10.87 26.93
C MET A 10 3.69 11.25 27.37
N THR A 11 2.70 10.39 27.14
CA THR A 11 1.30 10.69 27.49
C THR A 11 1.07 10.68 29.00
N ASN A 12 1.77 9.85 29.77
CA ASN A 12 1.82 9.99 31.23
C ASN A 12 2.39 11.36 31.65
N GLY A 13 3.48 11.80 31.02
CA GLY A 13 4.04 13.14 31.25
C GLY A 13 3.05 14.26 30.90
N PHE A 14 2.38 14.18 29.75
CA PHE A 14 1.34 15.15 29.38
C PHE A 14 0.16 15.15 30.35
N PHE A 15 -0.24 13.99 30.85
CA PHE A 15 -1.30 13.85 31.84
C PHE A 15 -0.91 14.56 33.15
N LEU A 16 0.24 14.23 33.71
CA LEU A 16 0.74 14.80 34.97
C LEU A 16 0.97 16.32 34.90
N LEU A 17 1.36 16.84 33.74
CA LEU A 17 1.57 18.28 33.51
C LEU A 17 0.29 19.02 33.09
N GLY A 18 -0.86 18.35 33.07
CA GLY A 18 -2.15 18.95 32.69
C GLY A 18 -2.27 19.32 31.21
N LYS A 19 -1.37 18.82 30.34
CA LYS A 19 -1.34 19.10 28.89
C LYS A 19 -2.16 18.11 28.07
N GLY A 20 -2.57 17.00 28.63
CA GLY A 20 -3.17 15.89 27.89
C GLY A 20 -4.44 16.23 27.13
N LYS A 21 -5.17 17.27 27.55
CA LYS A 21 -6.41 17.75 26.91
C LYS A 21 -6.19 18.89 25.90
N GLU A 22 -4.96 19.39 25.74
CA GLU A 22 -4.66 20.38 24.70
C GLU A 22 -4.92 19.75 23.32
N LYS A 23 -5.69 20.44 22.48
CA LYS A 23 -5.92 19.95 21.13
C LYS A 23 -4.66 20.07 20.28
N SER A 24 -4.41 19.04 19.50
CA SER A 24 -3.23 18.91 18.64
C SER A 24 -3.62 18.51 17.22
N VAL A 25 -2.74 18.81 16.29
CA VAL A 25 -2.79 18.34 14.91
C VAL A 25 -1.54 17.51 14.64
N TYR A 26 -1.73 16.29 14.19
CA TYR A 26 -0.67 15.42 13.73
C TYR A 26 -0.93 15.02 12.28
N ASP A 27 0.13 14.97 11.47
CA ASP A 27 0.06 14.44 10.11
C ASP A 27 0.88 13.17 9.95
N MET A 28 0.29 12.21 9.25
CA MET A 28 0.99 11.07 8.68
C MET A 28 1.34 11.39 7.23
N PHE A 29 2.62 11.23 6.87
CA PHE A 29 3.15 11.42 5.52
C PHE A 29 4.39 10.55 5.31
N TYR A 30 4.90 10.49 4.07
CA TYR A 30 6.15 9.80 3.75
C TYR A 30 7.02 10.71 2.87
N ARG A 31 8.34 10.38 2.72
CA ARG A 31 9.32 11.31 2.12
C ARG A 31 9.87 10.87 0.78
N ARG A 32 9.69 9.62 0.40
CA ARG A 32 10.26 9.05 -0.81
C ARG A 32 9.42 7.88 -1.31
N ASN A 33 9.22 7.82 -2.60
CA ASN A 33 8.53 6.67 -3.19
C ASN A 33 9.40 5.40 -3.11
N PRO A 34 8.82 4.24 -2.72
CA PRO A 34 9.53 2.96 -2.80
C PRO A 34 10.03 2.67 -4.21
N ASP A 35 11.15 1.95 -4.30
CA ASP A 35 11.81 1.58 -5.57
C ASP A 35 12.13 2.79 -6.49
N ASN A 36 12.25 3.99 -5.94
CA ASN A 36 12.36 5.26 -6.67
C ASN A 36 11.27 5.40 -7.75
N GLY A 37 10.07 4.92 -7.44
CA GLY A 37 8.90 5.05 -8.33
C GLY A 37 8.36 6.47 -8.40
N GLY A 38 7.45 6.75 -9.32
CA GLY A 38 6.88 8.10 -9.48
C GLY A 38 5.76 8.41 -8.48
N PHE A 39 5.13 7.39 -7.89
CA PHE A 39 4.00 7.53 -6.96
C PHE A 39 3.88 6.33 -6.03
N THR A 40 2.96 6.42 -5.06
CA THR A 40 2.52 5.31 -4.22
C THR A 40 1.00 5.14 -4.27
N ILE A 41 0.52 4.00 -3.78
CA ILE A 41 -0.91 3.74 -3.57
C ILE A 41 -1.16 3.74 -2.06
N PHE A 42 -2.01 4.64 -1.60
CA PHE A 42 -2.40 4.72 -0.19
C PHE A 42 -3.35 3.57 0.16
N ALA A 43 -2.98 2.75 1.14
CA ALA A 43 -3.76 1.59 1.56
C ALA A 43 -3.59 1.31 3.07
N GLY A 44 -4.58 0.62 3.67
CA GLY A 44 -4.61 0.28 5.09
C GLY A 44 -5.50 1.16 5.95
N LEU A 45 -6.20 2.13 5.37
CA LEU A 45 -7.10 3.04 6.11
C LEU A 45 -8.22 2.28 6.82
N GLU A 46 -8.80 1.27 6.18
CA GLU A 46 -9.87 0.46 6.79
C GLU A 46 -9.44 -0.12 8.13
N GLN A 47 -8.25 -0.73 8.19
CA GLN A 47 -7.73 -1.35 9.41
C GLN A 47 -7.36 -0.33 10.49
N VAL A 48 -6.94 0.87 10.09
CA VAL A 48 -6.71 1.98 11.03
C VAL A 48 -8.02 2.41 11.67
N LEU A 49 -9.07 2.58 10.90
CA LEU A 49 -10.38 2.99 11.40
C LEU A 49 -10.98 1.89 12.30
N GLU A 50 -10.92 0.63 11.89
CA GLU A 50 -11.36 -0.52 12.70
C GLU A 50 -10.59 -0.59 14.04
N PHE A 51 -9.27 -0.38 14.01
CA PHE A 51 -8.46 -0.32 15.22
C PHE A 51 -8.93 0.79 16.16
N ILE A 52 -9.09 2.02 15.66
CA ILE A 52 -9.46 3.17 16.51
C ILE A 52 -10.87 3.02 17.08
N GLU A 53 -11.82 2.49 16.32
CA GLU A 53 -13.18 2.22 16.80
C GLU A 53 -13.23 1.20 17.94
N CYS A 54 -12.36 0.18 17.90
CA CYS A 54 -12.31 -0.90 18.86
C CYS A 54 -11.33 -0.66 20.01
N PHE A 55 -10.40 0.30 19.86
CA PHE A 55 -9.28 0.45 20.76
C PHE A 55 -9.71 0.95 22.15
N HIS A 56 -9.31 0.19 23.15
CA HIS A 56 -9.40 0.52 24.57
C HIS A 56 -8.34 -0.28 25.33
N PHE A 57 -7.99 0.18 26.52
CA PHE A 57 -7.11 -0.58 27.42
C PHE A 57 -7.94 -1.56 28.22
N THR A 58 -7.59 -2.85 28.15
CA THR A 58 -8.21 -3.90 28.97
C THR A 58 -7.67 -3.86 30.40
N GLN A 59 -8.34 -4.52 31.34
CA GLN A 59 -7.81 -4.64 32.71
C GLN A 59 -6.44 -5.33 32.76
N GLU A 60 -6.22 -6.32 31.87
CA GLU A 60 -4.93 -7.01 31.74
C GLU A 60 -3.83 -6.06 31.24
N ASP A 61 -4.15 -5.18 30.29
CA ASP A 61 -3.21 -4.13 29.85
C ASP A 61 -2.83 -3.19 31.02
N ILE A 62 -3.81 -2.73 31.78
CA ILE A 62 -3.58 -1.85 32.94
C ILE A 62 -2.73 -2.54 34.01
N ASP A 63 -3.00 -3.80 34.33
CA ASP A 63 -2.24 -4.56 35.33
C ASP A 63 -0.80 -4.81 34.86
N TYR A 64 -0.60 -5.08 33.56
CA TYR A 64 0.74 -5.17 32.96
C TYR A 64 1.50 -3.84 33.08
N LEU A 65 0.87 -2.72 32.70
CA LEU A 65 1.48 -1.38 32.76
C LEU A 65 1.83 -0.98 34.20
N ARG A 66 0.96 -1.32 35.17
CA ARG A 66 1.23 -1.11 36.61
C ARG A 66 2.48 -1.87 37.04
N GLY A 67 2.66 -3.10 36.57
CA GLY A 67 3.83 -3.93 36.87
C GLY A 67 5.15 -3.37 36.32
N LEU A 68 5.13 -2.45 35.36
CA LEU A 68 6.33 -1.75 34.87
C LEU A 68 6.86 -0.69 35.84
N HIS A 69 6.07 -0.23 36.80
CA HIS A 69 6.40 0.83 37.77
C HIS A 69 6.88 2.16 37.14
N LEU A 70 6.37 2.48 35.94
CA LEU A 70 6.71 3.69 35.21
C LEU A 70 5.60 4.75 35.22
N PHE A 71 4.39 4.37 35.59
CA PHE A 71 3.18 5.17 35.44
C PHE A 71 2.54 5.48 36.78
N SER A 72 1.89 6.64 36.90
CA SER A 72 1.10 6.96 38.09
C SER A 72 -0.24 6.21 38.07
N GLU A 73 -0.78 5.92 39.26
CA GLU A 73 -2.10 5.25 39.37
C GLU A 73 -3.20 6.10 38.74
N GLU A 74 -3.15 7.42 38.87
CA GLU A 74 -4.13 8.34 38.29
C GLU A 74 -4.11 8.27 36.74
N TYR A 75 -2.93 8.10 36.14
CA TYR A 75 -2.81 7.92 34.69
C TYR A 75 -3.32 6.53 34.25
N LEU A 76 -3.03 5.48 35.01
CA LEU A 76 -3.55 4.13 34.74
C LEU A 76 -5.09 4.11 34.83
N ASP A 77 -5.67 4.82 35.79
CA ASP A 77 -7.13 5.00 35.89
C ASP A 77 -7.69 5.78 34.69
N PHE A 78 -7.01 6.81 34.24
CA PHE A 78 -7.38 7.53 33.01
C PHE A 78 -7.35 6.59 31.78
N LEU A 79 -6.34 5.74 31.64
CA LEU A 79 -6.24 4.80 30.50
C LEU A 79 -7.37 3.77 30.50
N ARG A 80 -7.91 3.36 31.64
CA ARG A 80 -9.03 2.43 31.73
C ARG A 80 -10.27 2.94 31.01
N ASP A 81 -10.50 4.25 31.12
CA ASP A 81 -11.66 4.91 30.49
C ASP A 81 -11.33 5.51 29.11
N PHE A 82 -10.10 5.30 28.63
CA PHE A 82 -9.64 5.86 27.37
C PHE A 82 -10.52 5.45 26.20
N ARG A 83 -10.93 6.45 25.41
CA ARG A 83 -11.53 6.29 24.08
C ARG A 83 -11.02 7.42 23.21
N PHE A 84 -10.85 7.13 21.93
CA PHE A 84 -10.52 8.18 20.96
C PHE A 84 -11.76 9.04 20.71
N THR A 85 -11.63 10.37 20.82
CA THR A 85 -12.73 11.33 20.62
C THR A 85 -12.43 12.38 19.56
N GLY A 86 -11.30 12.26 18.87
CA GLY A 86 -10.83 13.21 17.87
C GLY A 86 -11.52 13.08 16.52
N ASP A 87 -11.10 13.96 15.61
CA ASP A 87 -11.44 13.96 14.19
C ASP A 87 -10.26 13.47 13.37
N ILE A 88 -10.54 12.74 12.30
CA ILE A 88 -9.51 12.26 11.36
C ILE A 88 -9.93 12.63 9.94
N TYR A 89 -9.01 13.25 9.22
CA TYR A 89 -9.06 13.47 7.78
C TYR A 89 -8.05 12.56 7.11
N ALA A 90 -8.41 11.91 6.01
CA ALA A 90 -7.52 11.01 5.29
C ALA A 90 -7.81 11.02 3.80
N PHE A 91 -6.82 10.61 3.01
CA PHE A 91 -7.05 10.24 1.62
C PHE A 91 -7.99 9.03 1.56
N PRO A 92 -8.93 8.96 0.62
CA PRO A 92 -9.65 7.72 0.34
C PRO A 92 -8.67 6.60 0.01
N GLU A 93 -8.97 5.37 0.48
CA GLU A 93 -8.11 4.22 0.20
C GLU A 93 -8.03 3.96 -1.31
N GLY A 94 -6.85 3.64 -1.81
CA GLY A 94 -6.57 3.54 -3.24
C GLY A 94 -6.14 4.85 -3.91
N THR A 95 -6.09 5.97 -3.19
CA THR A 95 -5.60 7.23 -3.76
C THR A 95 -4.12 7.10 -4.13
N ILE A 96 -3.79 7.54 -5.35
CA ILE A 96 -2.40 7.75 -5.75
C ILE A 96 -1.83 8.91 -4.94
N ALA A 97 -0.69 8.73 -4.32
CA ALA A 97 -0.09 9.71 -3.41
C ALA A 97 1.39 9.97 -3.74
N TYR A 98 1.86 11.13 -3.29
CA TYR A 98 3.21 11.60 -3.54
C TYR A 98 3.91 11.99 -2.24
N PRO A 99 5.24 12.12 -2.20
CA PRO A 99 5.97 12.47 -0.98
C PRO A 99 5.54 13.82 -0.37
N ASP A 100 5.65 13.91 0.96
CA ASP A 100 5.40 15.10 1.77
C ASP A 100 3.95 15.63 1.80
N GLU A 101 3.01 14.86 1.25
CA GLU A 101 1.57 15.10 1.40
C GLU A 101 1.06 14.58 2.75
N PRO A 102 0.18 15.31 3.45
CA PRO A 102 -0.50 14.80 4.64
C PRO A 102 -1.54 13.75 4.24
N LEU A 103 -1.16 12.46 4.24
CA LEU A 103 -2.07 11.37 3.88
C LEU A 103 -3.18 11.18 4.90
N VAL A 104 -2.85 11.37 6.18
CA VAL A 104 -3.79 11.36 7.31
C VAL A 104 -3.48 12.55 8.20
N THR A 105 -4.51 13.29 8.58
CA THR A 105 -4.45 14.39 9.57
C THR A 105 -5.35 14.03 10.74
N VAL A 106 -4.79 13.98 11.95
CA VAL A 106 -5.49 13.70 13.20
C VAL A 106 -5.62 14.99 13.99
N ILE A 107 -6.83 15.33 14.38
CA ILE A 107 -7.15 16.50 15.22
C ILE A 107 -7.80 15.98 16.51
N ALA A 108 -7.03 15.90 17.60
CA ALA A 108 -7.49 15.30 18.84
C ALA A 108 -6.76 15.87 20.05
N PRO A 109 -7.22 15.60 21.29
CA PRO A 109 -6.43 15.81 22.49
C PRO A 109 -5.04 15.16 22.37
N LEU A 110 -4.01 15.81 22.89
CA LEU A 110 -2.60 15.44 22.70
C LEU A 110 -2.29 13.98 23.08
N ILE A 111 -2.91 13.48 24.17
CA ILE A 111 -2.78 12.07 24.56
C ILE A 111 -3.40 11.15 23.50
N GLU A 112 -4.59 11.47 23.03
CA GLU A 112 -5.32 10.63 22.07
C GLU A 112 -4.60 10.57 20.72
N SER A 113 -4.06 11.70 20.24
CA SER A 113 -3.26 11.75 19.02
C SER A 113 -2.00 10.88 19.13
N GLN A 114 -1.38 10.80 20.32
CA GLN A 114 -0.12 10.09 20.48
C GLN A 114 -0.29 8.57 20.56
N VAL A 115 -1.31 8.07 21.26
CA VAL A 115 -1.46 6.62 21.51
C VAL A 115 -1.88 5.79 20.28
N ILE A 116 -2.20 6.42 19.17
CA ILE A 116 -2.59 5.73 17.92
C ILE A 116 -1.44 5.64 16.90
N GLU A 117 -0.28 6.24 17.19
CA GLU A 117 0.84 6.40 16.25
C GLU A 117 1.33 5.05 15.71
N THR A 118 1.80 4.15 16.58
CA THR A 118 2.42 2.89 16.15
C THR A 118 1.44 1.99 15.39
N ALA A 119 0.22 1.82 15.91
CA ALA A 119 -0.78 0.98 15.27
C ALA A 119 -1.18 1.51 13.89
N MET A 120 -1.40 2.82 13.77
CA MET A 120 -1.73 3.47 12.49
C MET A 120 -0.57 3.32 11.50
N LEU A 121 0.65 3.66 11.89
CA LEU A 121 1.82 3.59 11.02
C LEU A 121 2.11 2.17 10.55
N SER A 122 1.96 1.15 11.40
CA SER A 122 2.20 -0.23 11.02
C SER A 122 1.26 -0.69 9.90
N GLN A 123 -0.02 -0.32 9.95
CA GLN A 123 -1.01 -0.66 8.93
C GLN A 123 -0.77 0.10 7.63
N LEU A 124 -0.63 1.42 7.71
CA LEU A 124 -0.48 2.27 6.51
C LEU A 124 0.83 2.03 5.79
N ASN A 125 1.94 1.87 6.53
CA ASN A 125 3.25 1.59 5.95
C ASN A 125 3.26 0.26 5.21
N HIS A 126 2.78 -0.81 5.85
CA HIS A 126 2.79 -2.14 5.26
C HIS A 126 1.89 -2.21 4.02
N GLN A 127 0.62 -1.82 4.15
CA GLN A 127 -0.33 -1.99 3.06
C GLN A 127 -0.05 -1.04 1.88
N SER A 128 0.35 0.21 2.12
CA SER A 128 0.74 1.12 1.04
C SER A 128 1.99 0.64 0.29
N LEU A 129 2.98 0.09 1.02
CA LEU A 129 4.16 -0.51 0.41
C LEU A 129 3.81 -1.67 -0.52
N ILE A 130 3.01 -2.63 -0.01
CA ILE A 130 2.66 -3.83 -0.77
C ILE A 130 1.73 -3.50 -1.95
N ALA A 131 0.75 -2.60 -1.79
CA ALA A 131 -0.11 -2.14 -2.88
C ALA A 131 0.72 -1.49 -4.00
N THR A 132 1.68 -0.64 -3.64
CA THR A 132 2.58 0.02 -4.58
C THR A 132 3.47 -1.00 -5.31
N LYS A 133 4.07 -1.95 -4.58
CA LYS A 133 4.88 -3.03 -5.17
C LYS A 133 4.06 -3.91 -6.10
N ALA A 134 2.86 -4.30 -5.69
CA ALA A 134 1.94 -5.08 -6.51
C ALA A 134 1.62 -4.37 -7.82
N ASN A 135 1.34 -3.07 -7.78
CA ASN A 135 1.05 -2.29 -8.98
C ASN A 135 2.23 -2.25 -9.95
N ARG A 136 3.46 -2.09 -9.45
CA ARG A 136 4.66 -2.18 -10.32
C ARG A 136 4.73 -3.53 -11.04
N ILE A 137 4.51 -4.61 -10.31
CA ILE A 137 4.54 -5.98 -10.85
C ILE A 137 3.42 -6.18 -11.90
N VAL A 138 2.20 -5.75 -11.59
CA VAL A 138 1.04 -5.86 -12.50
C VAL A 138 1.27 -5.07 -13.80
N ARG A 139 1.77 -3.85 -13.72
CA ARG A 139 2.10 -3.06 -14.91
C ARG A 139 3.20 -3.70 -15.77
N ALA A 140 4.21 -4.32 -15.12
CA ALA A 140 5.27 -5.04 -15.83
C ALA A 140 4.74 -6.28 -16.57
N ALA A 141 3.63 -6.88 -16.12
CA ALA A 141 2.98 -8.01 -16.76
C ALA A 141 2.22 -7.66 -18.05
N ARG A 142 2.10 -6.36 -18.41
CA ARG A 142 1.55 -5.89 -19.69
C ARG A 142 0.19 -6.51 -20.03
N GLY A 143 -0.74 -6.50 -19.08
CA GLY A 143 -2.09 -7.05 -19.23
C GLY A 143 -2.21 -8.57 -19.01
N LYS A 144 -1.12 -9.28 -18.72
CA LYS A 144 -1.18 -10.66 -18.24
C LYS A 144 -1.61 -10.70 -16.78
N GLU A 145 -2.26 -11.80 -16.40
CA GLU A 145 -2.74 -11.96 -15.02
C GLU A 145 -1.58 -12.12 -14.03
N VAL A 146 -1.73 -11.52 -12.85
CA VAL A 146 -0.80 -11.66 -11.72
C VAL A 146 -1.57 -12.20 -10.52
N ALA A 147 -1.08 -13.29 -9.93
CA ALA A 147 -1.62 -13.90 -8.73
C ALA A 147 -0.63 -13.80 -7.56
N ASP A 148 -1.12 -13.45 -6.37
CA ASP A 148 -0.31 -13.50 -5.15
C ASP A 148 -0.15 -14.96 -4.67
N MET A 149 1.10 -15.38 -4.51
CA MET A 149 1.50 -16.69 -3.97
C MET A 149 2.51 -16.53 -2.83
N GLY A 150 2.42 -15.40 -2.09
CA GLY A 150 3.46 -14.96 -1.15
C GLY A 150 3.30 -15.39 0.30
N ALA A 151 2.14 -15.88 0.73
CA ALA A 151 1.80 -16.08 2.14
C ALA A 151 2.91 -16.75 2.97
N ARG A 152 3.48 -17.87 2.50
CA ARG A 152 4.54 -18.62 3.22
C ARG A 152 5.91 -17.90 3.30
N ARG A 153 6.05 -16.76 2.64
CA ARG A 153 7.24 -15.91 2.60
C ARG A 153 7.03 -14.56 3.28
N ALA A 154 5.80 -14.26 3.70
CA ALA A 154 5.50 -13.05 4.47
C ALA A 154 6.22 -13.07 5.84
N HIS A 155 6.42 -11.90 6.43
CA HIS A 155 7.14 -11.75 7.68
C HIS A 155 6.39 -12.35 8.89
N ASN A 156 5.05 -12.42 8.82
CA ASN A 156 4.19 -13.12 9.77
C ASN A 156 2.80 -13.37 9.16
N ALA A 157 1.87 -13.92 9.95
CA ALA A 157 0.51 -14.24 9.49
C ALA A 157 -0.28 -12.99 9.07
N ASP A 158 -0.23 -11.92 9.87
CA ASP A 158 -0.93 -10.68 9.54
C ASP A 158 -0.37 -10.02 8.27
N ALA A 159 0.96 -10.04 8.09
CA ALA A 159 1.59 -9.56 6.87
C ALA A 159 1.17 -10.39 5.63
N ALA A 160 0.91 -11.69 5.77
CA ALA A 160 0.36 -12.50 4.69
C ALA A 160 -1.08 -12.10 4.36
N ILE A 161 -1.92 -11.91 5.36
CA ILE A 161 -3.34 -11.60 5.20
C ILE A 161 -3.54 -10.19 4.63
N TYR A 162 -2.99 -9.17 5.30
CA TYR A 162 -3.12 -7.78 4.87
C TYR A 162 -2.25 -7.45 3.65
N GLY A 163 -1.16 -8.20 3.45
CA GLY A 163 -0.36 -8.12 2.23
C GLY A 163 -1.13 -8.62 1.00
N ALA A 164 -1.89 -9.72 1.11
CA ALA A 164 -2.77 -10.19 0.04
C ALA A 164 -3.88 -9.17 -0.29
N ARG A 165 -4.48 -8.55 0.75
CA ARG A 165 -5.43 -7.44 0.60
C ARG A 165 -4.83 -6.28 -0.17
N ALA A 166 -3.67 -5.81 0.26
CA ALA A 166 -2.96 -4.69 -0.35
C ALA A 166 -2.53 -5.01 -1.80
N ALA A 167 -2.06 -6.23 -2.06
CA ALA A 167 -1.71 -6.68 -3.40
C ALA A 167 -2.92 -6.64 -4.36
N TYR A 168 -4.10 -7.01 -3.88
CA TYR A 168 -5.33 -6.94 -4.67
C TYR A 168 -5.71 -5.48 -5.01
N ILE A 169 -5.59 -4.55 -4.04
CA ILE A 169 -5.75 -3.11 -4.29
C ILE A 169 -4.76 -2.64 -5.37
N GLY A 170 -3.51 -3.11 -5.32
CA GLY A 170 -2.47 -2.80 -6.31
C GLY A 170 -2.68 -3.40 -7.70
N GLY A 171 -3.72 -4.25 -7.90
CA GLY A 171 -4.12 -4.79 -9.19
C GLY A 171 -3.89 -6.29 -9.37
N VAL A 172 -3.33 -7.00 -8.38
CA VAL A 172 -3.26 -8.46 -8.39
C VAL A 172 -4.68 -9.04 -8.47
N SER A 173 -4.90 -10.06 -9.28
CA SER A 173 -6.25 -10.58 -9.59
C SER A 173 -6.75 -11.60 -8.59
N ARG A 174 -5.85 -12.38 -7.99
CA ARG A 174 -6.16 -13.53 -7.12
C ARG A 174 -5.09 -13.70 -6.04
N THR A 175 -5.44 -14.38 -4.96
CA THR A 175 -4.48 -14.77 -3.91
C THR A 175 -4.50 -16.28 -3.66
N ALA A 176 -3.36 -16.84 -3.26
CA ALA A 176 -3.30 -18.19 -2.71
C ALA A 176 -3.60 -18.25 -1.20
N THR A 177 -3.77 -17.11 -0.56
CA THR A 177 -4.03 -16.97 0.88
C THR A 177 -5.52 -17.11 1.16
N VAL A 178 -5.97 -18.31 1.53
CA VAL A 178 -7.39 -18.68 1.64
C VAL A 178 -8.14 -17.76 2.61
N ILE A 179 -7.57 -17.48 3.80
CA ILE A 179 -8.20 -16.60 4.78
C ILE A 179 -8.36 -15.16 4.27
N ALA A 180 -7.43 -14.66 3.45
CA ALA A 180 -7.59 -13.34 2.84
C ALA A 180 -8.71 -13.34 1.80
N GLY A 181 -8.88 -14.45 1.07
CA GLY A 181 -10.03 -14.65 0.18
C GLY A 181 -11.36 -14.58 0.93
N GLU A 182 -11.45 -15.26 2.08
CA GLU A 182 -12.65 -15.24 2.92
C GLU A 182 -12.94 -13.88 3.54
N MET A 183 -11.91 -13.24 4.14
CA MET A 183 -12.08 -11.97 4.86
C MET A 183 -12.41 -10.79 3.93
N PHE A 184 -11.87 -10.79 2.71
CA PHE A 184 -11.87 -9.62 1.83
C PHE A 184 -12.53 -9.87 0.47
N ASP A 185 -13.17 -11.01 0.27
CA ASP A 185 -13.81 -11.40 -1.00
C ASP A 185 -12.84 -11.37 -2.19
N ILE A 186 -11.59 -11.79 -1.98
CA ILE A 186 -10.59 -11.87 -3.03
C ILE A 186 -10.68 -13.26 -3.68
N PRO A 187 -10.75 -13.37 -5.03
CA PRO A 187 -10.73 -14.66 -5.70
C PRO A 187 -9.50 -15.47 -5.32
N VAL A 188 -9.71 -16.71 -4.87
CA VAL A 188 -8.61 -17.59 -4.49
C VAL A 188 -8.10 -18.40 -5.68
N THR A 189 -6.81 -18.72 -5.68
CA THR A 189 -6.16 -19.55 -6.69
C THR A 189 -5.12 -20.45 -6.03
N GLY A 190 -4.86 -21.57 -6.67
CA GLY A 190 -3.83 -22.50 -6.24
C GLY A 190 -3.68 -23.63 -7.24
N THR A 191 -2.53 -24.29 -7.20
CA THR A 191 -2.23 -25.48 -7.98
C THR A 191 -1.75 -26.57 -7.04
N MET A 192 -0.86 -27.43 -7.47
CA MET A 192 -0.19 -28.43 -6.63
C MET A 192 1.24 -27.97 -6.28
N ALA A 193 1.84 -28.59 -5.29
CA ALA A 193 3.27 -28.52 -5.01
C ALA A 193 4.00 -29.74 -5.59
N HIS A 194 5.34 -29.68 -5.72
CA HIS A 194 6.16 -30.81 -6.17
C HIS A 194 5.95 -32.06 -5.31
N SER A 195 5.65 -31.89 -4.01
CA SER A 195 5.37 -33.00 -3.09
C SER A 195 4.15 -33.85 -3.50
N TRP A 196 3.15 -33.25 -4.18
CA TRP A 196 2.04 -34.04 -4.75
C TRP A 196 2.58 -35.03 -5.79
N ILE A 197 3.42 -34.56 -6.70
CA ILE A 197 3.97 -35.39 -7.78
C ILE A 197 4.88 -36.49 -7.20
N MET A 198 5.73 -36.11 -6.22
CA MET A 198 6.66 -37.03 -5.56
C MET A 198 5.96 -38.09 -4.69
N ALA A 199 4.70 -37.90 -4.35
CA ALA A 199 3.91 -38.88 -3.57
C ALA A 199 3.35 -40.03 -4.42
N PHE A 200 3.52 -40.02 -5.73
CA PHE A 200 3.07 -41.06 -6.67
C PHE A 200 4.27 -41.80 -7.27
N GLU A 201 4.02 -42.98 -7.83
CA GLU A 201 5.07 -43.79 -8.47
C GLU A 201 5.63 -43.13 -9.74
N SER A 202 4.80 -42.31 -10.40
CA SER A 202 5.18 -41.56 -11.58
C SER A 202 4.47 -40.20 -11.68
N GLU A 203 5.09 -39.27 -12.40
CA GLU A 203 4.50 -37.95 -12.71
C GLU A 203 3.18 -38.09 -13.48
N TYR A 204 3.10 -39.07 -14.41
CA TYR A 204 1.87 -39.37 -15.12
C TYR A 204 0.73 -39.76 -14.17
N GLU A 205 0.97 -40.65 -13.21
CA GLU A 205 -0.05 -41.06 -12.23
C GLU A 205 -0.48 -39.91 -11.33
N ALA A 206 0.45 -39.04 -10.93
CA ALA A 206 0.13 -37.84 -10.17
C ALA A 206 -0.79 -36.89 -10.94
N PHE A 207 -0.49 -36.64 -12.21
CA PHE A 207 -1.32 -35.78 -13.06
C PHE A 207 -2.68 -36.41 -13.35
N ARG A 208 -2.70 -37.72 -13.64
CA ARG A 208 -3.93 -38.48 -13.85
C ARG A 208 -4.85 -38.38 -12.62
N ALA A 209 -4.34 -38.69 -11.45
CA ALA A 209 -5.12 -38.61 -10.21
C ALA A 209 -5.68 -37.20 -9.98
N TYR A 210 -4.87 -36.15 -10.24
CA TYR A 210 -5.32 -34.76 -10.10
C TYR A 210 -6.42 -34.41 -11.10
N ALA A 211 -6.26 -34.85 -12.38
CA ALA A 211 -7.26 -34.65 -13.43
C ALA A 211 -8.57 -35.35 -13.10
N GLU A 212 -8.52 -36.58 -12.57
CA GLU A 212 -9.71 -37.34 -12.17
C GLU A 212 -10.54 -36.61 -11.09
N ILE A 213 -9.88 -35.89 -10.17
CA ILE A 213 -10.50 -35.15 -9.06
C ILE A 213 -10.99 -33.77 -9.47
N TYR A 214 -10.16 -33.01 -10.20
CA TYR A 214 -10.40 -31.58 -10.44
C TYR A 214 -10.87 -31.26 -11.88
N GLY A 215 -10.79 -32.22 -12.80
CA GLY A 215 -11.26 -32.07 -14.19
C GLY A 215 -10.67 -30.83 -14.89
N SER A 216 -11.52 -30.05 -15.53
CA SER A 216 -11.13 -28.84 -16.27
C SER A 216 -10.49 -27.72 -15.43
N ARG A 217 -10.46 -27.84 -14.11
CA ARG A 217 -9.77 -26.87 -13.23
C ARG A 217 -8.31 -27.21 -12.96
N SER A 218 -7.82 -28.34 -13.53
CA SER A 218 -6.46 -28.81 -13.29
C SER A 218 -5.41 -27.90 -13.92
N ILE A 219 -4.38 -27.57 -13.13
CA ILE A 219 -3.13 -26.94 -13.56
C ILE A 219 -1.98 -27.85 -13.09
N PHE A 220 -1.24 -28.42 -14.04
CA PHE A 220 -0.17 -29.36 -13.72
C PHE A 220 1.18 -28.66 -13.57
N LEU A 221 1.90 -28.96 -12.48
CA LEU A 221 3.25 -28.48 -12.22
C LEU A 221 4.24 -29.40 -12.96
N VAL A 222 4.81 -28.91 -14.06
CA VAL A 222 5.49 -29.74 -15.06
C VAL A 222 7.02 -29.80 -14.92
N ASP A 223 7.58 -29.17 -13.91
CA ASP A 223 9.04 -29.05 -13.75
C ASP A 223 9.61 -29.80 -12.52
N THR A 224 8.87 -30.83 -12.05
CA THR A 224 9.34 -31.64 -10.92
C THR A 224 10.60 -32.43 -11.30
N TYR A 225 10.68 -32.98 -12.51
CA TYR A 225 11.81 -33.75 -13.00
C TYR A 225 12.45 -33.14 -14.25
N ASN A 226 11.73 -33.13 -15.38
CA ASN A 226 12.17 -32.51 -16.62
C ASN A 226 10.96 -31.92 -17.36
N THR A 227 10.94 -30.59 -17.48
CA THR A 227 9.79 -29.87 -18.03
C THR A 227 9.42 -30.34 -19.43
N LEU A 228 10.39 -30.51 -20.36
CA LEU A 228 10.15 -30.76 -21.79
C LEU A 228 10.16 -32.26 -22.16
N GLU A 229 10.90 -33.09 -21.42
CA GLU A 229 11.04 -34.52 -21.71
C GLU A 229 10.04 -35.38 -20.92
N SER A 230 9.51 -34.88 -19.81
CA SER A 230 8.59 -35.59 -18.91
C SER A 230 7.32 -34.81 -18.63
N GLY A 231 7.40 -33.61 -18.04
CA GLY A 231 6.27 -32.86 -17.49
C GLY A 231 5.24 -32.50 -18.57
N VAL A 232 5.62 -31.75 -19.58
CA VAL A 232 4.71 -31.35 -20.67
C VAL A 232 4.19 -32.57 -21.47
N PRO A 233 5.02 -33.58 -21.85
CA PRO A 233 4.51 -34.80 -22.46
C PRO A 233 3.49 -35.56 -21.62
N ASN A 234 3.71 -35.71 -20.29
CA ASN A 234 2.75 -36.35 -19.40
C ASN A 234 1.47 -35.54 -19.25
N ALA A 235 1.55 -34.19 -19.19
CA ALA A 235 0.38 -33.33 -19.18
C ALA A 235 -0.49 -33.50 -20.43
N ILE A 236 0.14 -33.56 -21.64
CA ILE A 236 -0.53 -33.82 -22.92
C ILE A 236 -1.15 -35.20 -22.93
N ARG A 237 -0.42 -36.20 -22.45
CA ARG A 237 -0.93 -37.58 -22.39
C ARG A 237 -2.16 -37.68 -21.48
N VAL A 238 -2.14 -37.10 -20.29
CA VAL A 238 -3.29 -37.10 -19.37
C VAL A 238 -4.46 -36.32 -19.97
N PHE A 239 -4.22 -35.22 -20.68
CA PHE A 239 -5.28 -34.52 -21.39
C PHE A 239 -5.98 -35.44 -22.36
N HIS A 240 -5.26 -36.14 -23.23
CA HIS A 240 -5.86 -37.03 -24.25
C HIS A 240 -6.51 -38.27 -23.64
N GLU A 241 -5.92 -38.87 -22.63
CA GLU A 241 -6.42 -40.13 -22.06
C GLU A 241 -7.53 -39.94 -21.00
N VAL A 242 -7.57 -38.79 -20.31
CA VAL A 242 -8.48 -38.60 -19.16
C VAL A 242 -9.48 -37.47 -19.38
N LEU A 243 -9.02 -36.26 -19.75
CA LEU A 243 -9.88 -35.08 -19.84
C LEU A 243 -10.66 -35.04 -21.15
N GLN A 244 -10.00 -35.21 -22.30
CA GLN A 244 -10.62 -35.12 -23.60
C GLN A 244 -11.78 -36.12 -23.80
N PRO A 245 -11.69 -37.40 -23.36
CA PRO A 245 -12.82 -38.32 -23.45
C PRO A 245 -14.05 -37.91 -22.63
N ARG A 246 -13.85 -37.05 -21.61
CA ARG A 246 -14.94 -36.47 -20.80
C ARG A 246 -15.49 -35.15 -21.38
N GLY A 247 -14.98 -34.70 -22.52
CA GLY A 247 -15.29 -33.37 -23.05
C GLY A 247 -14.69 -32.23 -22.26
N GLU A 248 -13.69 -32.50 -21.43
CA GLU A 248 -13.01 -31.52 -20.58
C GLU A 248 -11.70 -31.04 -21.21
N ARG A 249 -11.27 -29.80 -20.83
CA ARG A 249 -10.01 -29.19 -21.27
C ARG A 249 -9.08 -29.03 -20.07
N LEU A 250 -7.78 -29.19 -20.29
CA LEU A 250 -6.77 -28.86 -19.26
C LEU A 250 -6.69 -27.33 -19.10
N HIS A 251 -6.87 -26.83 -17.88
CA HIS A 251 -6.83 -25.39 -17.64
C HIS A 251 -5.44 -24.80 -17.90
N GLY A 252 -4.38 -25.46 -17.42
CA GLY A 252 -3.04 -24.95 -17.62
C GLY A 252 -1.92 -25.88 -17.16
N ILE A 253 -0.71 -25.45 -17.47
CA ILE A 253 0.53 -25.98 -16.87
C ILE A 253 1.24 -24.89 -16.09
N ARG A 254 2.07 -25.26 -15.11
CA ARG A 254 2.88 -24.33 -14.33
C ARG A 254 4.36 -24.70 -14.42
N ILE A 255 5.19 -23.69 -14.69
CA ILE A 255 6.65 -23.75 -14.71
C ILE A 255 7.19 -22.91 -13.54
N ASP A 256 7.93 -23.54 -12.61
CA ASP A 256 8.41 -22.94 -11.37
C ASP A 256 9.95 -22.81 -11.34
N SER A 257 10.66 -23.30 -12.36
CA SER A 257 12.13 -23.33 -12.39
C SER A 257 12.71 -23.23 -13.82
N GLY A 258 14.01 -23.01 -13.90
CA GLY A 258 14.77 -22.96 -15.16
C GLY A 258 14.62 -21.63 -15.92
N ASP A 259 14.99 -21.64 -17.20
CA ASP A 259 14.80 -20.50 -18.10
C ASP A 259 13.33 -20.43 -18.56
N ILE A 260 12.55 -19.68 -17.80
CA ILE A 260 11.08 -19.58 -18.01
C ILE A 260 10.75 -19.05 -19.41
N ALA A 261 11.53 -18.09 -19.96
CA ALA A 261 11.27 -17.57 -21.29
C ALA A 261 11.48 -18.63 -22.37
N SER A 262 12.56 -19.39 -22.30
CA SER A 262 12.84 -20.48 -23.24
C SER A 262 11.89 -21.66 -23.07
N LEU A 263 11.67 -22.09 -21.82
CA LEU A 263 10.80 -23.23 -21.50
C LEU A 263 9.36 -22.98 -21.92
N SER A 264 8.81 -21.79 -21.63
CA SER A 264 7.42 -21.47 -21.98
C SER A 264 7.17 -21.44 -23.50
N LYS A 265 8.12 -20.94 -24.29
CA LYS A 265 8.02 -20.98 -25.76
C LYS A 265 7.98 -22.41 -26.31
N LYS A 266 8.85 -23.27 -25.77
CA LYS A 266 8.89 -24.69 -26.20
C LYS A 266 7.64 -25.45 -25.73
N ALA A 267 7.23 -25.22 -24.47
CA ALA A 267 6.01 -25.82 -23.93
C ALA A 267 4.77 -25.36 -24.70
N ARG A 268 4.67 -24.08 -25.06
CA ARG A 268 3.57 -23.55 -25.89
C ARG A 268 3.48 -24.27 -27.23
N LYS A 269 4.63 -24.41 -27.89
CA LYS A 269 4.67 -25.15 -29.15
C LYS A 269 4.18 -26.60 -29.02
N MET A 270 4.65 -27.31 -27.98
CA MET A 270 4.22 -28.70 -27.73
C MET A 270 2.73 -28.81 -27.45
N LEU A 271 2.17 -27.88 -26.67
CA LEU A 271 0.74 -27.83 -26.37
C LEU A 271 -0.08 -27.52 -27.62
N ASP A 272 0.37 -26.58 -28.46
CA ASP A 272 -0.31 -26.22 -29.71
C ASP A 272 -0.28 -27.40 -30.73
N ASP A 273 0.87 -28.06 -30.88
CA ASP A 273 1.02 -29.24 -31.73
C ASP A 273 0.09 -30.40 -31.27
N ALA A 274 -0.26 -30.45 -29.97
CA ALA A 274 -1.21 -31.40 -29.38
C ALA A 274 -2.68 -30.92 -29.41
N GLY A 275 -3.00 -29.79 -30.04
CA GLY A 275 -4.35 -29.24 -30.11
C GLY A 275 -4.84 -28.57 -28.80
N MET A 276 -3.92 -28.18 -27.92
CA MET A 276 -4.21 -27.58 -26.63
C MET A 276 -3.90 -26.07 -26.63
N THR A 277 -4.38 -25.35 -27.62
CA THR A 277 -4.11 -23.92 -27.83
C THR A 277 -4.68 -23.00 -26.73
N ASP A 278 -5.68 -23.49 -26.01
CA ASP A 278 -6.37 -22.83 -24.89
C ASP A 278 -5.76 -23.13 -23.52
N CYS A 279 -4.82 -24.08 -23.45
CA CYS A 279 -4.12 -24.42 -22.19
C CYS A 279 -3.21 -23.27 -21.74
N LEU A 280 -3.45 -22.70 -20.56
CA LEU A 280 -2.69 -21.58 -20.04
C LEU A 280 -1.30 -22.02 -19.55
N ILE A 281 -0.34 -21.11 -19.62
CA ILE A 281 1.00 -21.29 -19.05
C ILE A 281 1.16 -20.33 -17.86
N VAL A 282 1.33 -20.90 -16.67
CA VAL A 282 1.58 -20.19 -15.43
C VAL A 282 3.09 -20.20 -15.15
N ALA A 283 3.68 -19.04 -14.90
CA ALA A 283 5.06 -18.93 -14.44
C ALA A 283 5.09 -18.53 -12.96
N SER A 284 6.02 -19.10 -12.21
CA SER A 284 6.28 -18.73 -10.82
C SER A 284 7.77 -18.83 -10.51
N ASN A 285 8.16 -18.54 -9.25
CA ASN A 285 9.53 -18.49 -8.74
C ASN A 285 10.30 -17.19 -9.05
N SER A 286 10.66 -16.50 -7.97
CA SER A 286 11.54 -15.31 -7.94
C SER A 286 11.14 -14.17 -8.91
N LEU A 287 9.84 -14.03 -9.17
CA LEU A 287 9.30 -13.02 -10.09
C LEU A 287 9.15 -11.65 -9.39
N ASP A 288 9.54 -10.63 -10.12
CA ASP A 288 9.30 -9.21 -9.85
C ASP A 288 9.09 -8.46 -11.17
N GLU A 289 8.90 -7.13 -11.11
CA GLU A 289 8.70 -6.31 -12.30
C GLU A 289 9.85 -6.41 -13.31
N GLY A 290 11.10 -6.52 -12.86
CA GLY A 290 12.28 -6.65 -13.72
C GLY A 290 12.33 -8.01 -14.43
N THR A 291 12.13 -9.09 -13.66
CA THR A 291 12.14 -10.46 -14.18
C THR A 291 10.98 -10.71 -15.14
N ILE A 292 9.77 -10.25 -14.80
CA ILE A 292 8.58 -10.34 -15.67
C ILE A 292 8.81 -9.59 -16.98
N GLY A 293 9.28 -8.34 -16.88
CA GLY A 293 9.61 -7.54 -18.07
C GLY A 293 10.64 -8.21 -18.96
N SER A 294 11.67 -8.84 -18.38
CA SER A 294 12.68 -9.60 -19.11
C SER A 294 12.11 -10.83 -19.81
N ILE A 295 11.30 -11.65 -19.10
CA ILE A 295 10.64 -12.83 -19.69
C ILE A 295 9.79 -12.45 -20.91
N LEU A 296 8.96 -11.41 -20.77
CA LEU A 296 8.09 -10.95 -21.84
C LEU A 296 8.87 -10.36 -23.02
N SER A 297 9.95 -9.60 -22.76
CA SER A 297 10.79 -9.03 -23.83
C SER A 297 11.54 -10.09 -24.64
N GLN A 298 11.80 -11.26 -24.04
CA GLN A 298 12.38 -12.43 -24.71
C GLN A 298 11.35 -13.29 -25.45
N GLY A 299 10.08 -12.85 -25.49
CA GLY A 299 8.98 -13.58 -26.14
C GLY A 299 8.46 -14.77 -25.33
N GLY A 300 8.61 -14.76 -24.02
CA GLY A 300 8.04 -15.77 -23.12
C GLY A 300 6.52 -15.86 -23.26
N CYS A 301 6.01 -17.08 -23.43
CA CYS A 301 4.60 -17.38 -23.61
C CYS A 301 3.94 -17.66 -22.26
N ILE A 302 3.69 -16.61 -21.48
CA ILE A 302 3.09 -16.71 -20.15
C ILE A 302 1.71 -16.02 -20.16
N ASP A 303 0.74 -16.63 -19.51
CA ASP A 303 -0.61 -16.11 -19.35
C ASP A 303 -0.84 -15.60 -17.92
N ILE A 304 -0.26 -16.27 -16.92
CA ILE A 304 -0.40 -15.93 -15.50
C ILE A 304 0.96 -15.94 -14.81
N PHE A 305 1.25 -14.89 -14.06
CA PHE A 305 2.43 -14.81 -13.20
C PHE A 305 2.04 -15.03 -11.73
N GLY A 306 2.51 -16.13 -11.13
CA GLY A 306 2.39 -16.40 -9.69
C GLY A 306 3.55 -15.77 -8.92
N VAL A 307 3.31 -14.64 -8.26
CA VAL A 307 4.35 -13.87 -7.61
C VAL A 307 4.28 -14.07 -6.10
N GLY A 308 5.40 -14.41 -5.49
CA GLY A 308 5.48 -14.77 -4.06
C GLY A 308 6.32 -13.79 -3.24
N GLU A 309 7.54 -14.24 -2.87
CA GLU A 309 8.43 -13.54 -1.94
C GLU A 309 8.65 -12.07 -2.28
N ARG A 310 9.01 -11.77 -3.53
CA ARG A 310 9.39 -10.42 -3.94
C ARG A 310 8.24 -9.42 -3.91
N LEU A 311 7.00 -9.90 -4.00
CA LEU A 311 5.80 -9.11 -3.80
C LEU A 311 5.52 -8.89 -2.31
N ILE A 312 5.32 -10.01 -1.56
CA ILE A 312 4.79 -9.94 -0.19
C ILE A 312 5.76 -9.31 0.82
N THR A 313 7.04 -9.25 0.49
CA THR A 313 8.09 -8.60 1.31
C THR A 313 8.56 -7.27 0.73
N ALA A 314 8.04 -6.86 -0.43
CA ALA A 314 8.57 -5.73 -1.22
C ALA A 314 10.12 -5.75 -1.26
N LYS A 315 10.71 -6.90 -1.61
CA LYS A 315 12.12 -7.26 -1.38
C LYS A 315 13.15 -6.24 -1.86
N SER A 316 12.88 -5.50 -2.92
CA SER A 316 13.79 -4.49 -3.49
C SER A 316 13.90 -3.23 -2.64
N ASP A 317 12.80 -2.84 -1.97
CA ASP A 317 12.72 -1.69 -1.06
C ASP A 317 11.63 -1.98 -0.03
N SER A 318 12.02 -2.60 1.08
CA SER A 318 11.12 -3.20 2.07
C SER A 318 10.55 -2.20 3.09
N THR A 319 10.71 -0.89 2.87
CA THR A 319 10.31 0.14 3.83
C THR A 319 9.56 1.28 3.15
N PHE A 320 8.32 1.53 3.56
CA PHE A 320 7.54 2.68 3.08
C PHE A 320 8.07 4.01 3.64
N GLY A 321 8.47 3.99 4.92
CA GLY A 321 9.07 5.13 5.59
C GLY A 321 8.08 6.25 5.94
N GLY A 322 6.81 5.91 6.12
CA GLY A 322 5.80 6.83 6.65
C GLY A 322 6.12 7.25 8.08
N VAL A 323 5.83 8.48 8.40
CA VAL A 323 6.06 9.12 9.70
C VAL A 323 4.82 9.85 10.17
N TYR A 324 4.71 10.05 11.47
CA TYR A 324 3.62 10.77 12.13
C TYR A 324 4.19 11.90 12.97
N LYS A 325 3.77 13.14 12.74
CA LYS A 325 4.42 14.31 13.33
C LYS A 325 3.42 15.36 13.80
N LEU A 326 3.66 15.91 15.00
CA LEU A 326 2.96 17.07 15.52
C LEU A 326 3.21 18.27 14.60
N THR A 327 2.14 18.90 14.11
CA THR A 327 2.20 20.05 13.20
C THR A 327 1.54 21.30 13.76
N ALA A 328 0.61 21.18 14.72
CA ALA A 328 0.04 22.34 15.43
C ALA A 328 -0.47 21.96 16.83
N LEU A 329 -0.56 22.97 17.71
CA LEU A 329 -1.28 22.92 18.98
C LEU A 329 -2.30 24.06 19.03
N GLU A 330 -3.47 23.81 19.62
CA GLU A 330 -4.46 24.87 19.85
C GLU A 330 -4.05 25.70 21.08
N ARG A 331 -3.95 27.00 20.90
CA ARG A 331 -3.67 27.99 21.95
C ARG A 331 -4.65 29.13 21.86
N ASN A 332 -5.44 29.36 22.90
CA ASN A 332 -6.44 30.44 22.94
C ASN A 332 -7.42 30.43 21.75
N GLY A 333 -7.82 29.22 21.30
CA GLY A 333 -8.73 29.03 20.16
C GLY A 333 -8.09 29.26 18.79
N GLN A 334 -6.77 29.35 18.72
CA GLN A 334 -6.01 29.46 17.46
C GLN A 334 -4.99 28.33 17.32
N TRP A 335 -4.78 27.86 16.09
CA TRP A 335 -3.76 26.86 15.79
C TRP A 335 -2.37 27.50 15.72
N GLU A 336 -1.52 27.17 16.69
CA GLU A 336 -0.11 27.54 16.70
C GLU A 336 0.70 26.48 15.94
N PRO A 337 1.30 26.80 14.78
CA PRO A 337 2.06 25.84 14.01
C PRO A 337 3.31 25.38 14.75
N LYS A 338 3.64 24.10 14.62
CA LYS A 338 4.83 23.46 15.18
C LYS A 338 5.68 22.87 14.07
N ILE A 339 7.00 23.09 14.14
CA ILE A 339 7.95 22.60 13.16
C ILE A 339 9.13 21.93 13.84
N LYS A 340 9.56 20.81 13.27
CA LYS A 340 10.83 20.19 13.64
C LYS A 340 11.91 20.66 12.66
N ILE A 341 12.98 21.27 13.19
CA ILE A 341 14.20 21.56 12.44
C ILE A 341 15.16 20.37 12.59
N SER A 342 15.84 20.02 11.53
CA SER A 342 16.81 18.92 11.49
C SER A 342 17.97 19.33 10.59
N ASP A 343 19.18 18.87 10.91
CA ASP A 343 20.37 19.03 10.04
C ASP A 343 20.14 18.44 8.64
N ASN A 344 19.25 17.48 8.53
CA ASN A 344 18.79 16.97 7.24
C ASN A 344 17.52 17.71 6.80
N VAL A 345 17.64 18.56 5.78
CA VAL A 345 16.55 19.38 5.22
C VAL A 345 15.33 18.53 4.83
N THR A 346 15.54 17.30 4.35
CA THR A 346 14.43 16.38 3.99
C THR A 346 13.59 15.92 5.19
N LYS A 347 14.02 16.20 6.42
CA LYS A 347 13.28 15.89 7.65
C LYS A 347 12.49 17.07 8.20
N ILE A 348 12.54 18.23 7.56
CA ILE A 348 11.74 19.40 7.93
C ILE A 348 10.27 19.11 7.59
N THR A 349 9.38 19.31 8.55
CA THR A 349 7.94 19.03 8.38
C THR A 349 7.20 20.21 7.76
N ASN A 350 6.01 19.95 7.21
CA ASN A 350 5.06 20.99 6.80
C ASN A 350 4.19 21.37 8.01
N PRO A 351 4.36 22.56 8.63
CA PRO A 351 3.72 22.94 9.90
C PRO A 351 2.25 23.35 9.72
N GLY A 352 1.53 23.41 10.84
CA GLY A 352 0.16 23.96 10.89
C GLY A 352 -0.92 22.95 10.49
N LEU A 353 -2.18 23.32 10.73
CA LEU A 353 -3.34 22.65 10.16
C LEU A 353 -3.48 23.11 8.71
N LYS A 354 -3.56 22.17 7.78
CA LYS A 354 -3.49 22.44 6.34
C LYS A 354 -4.50 21.61 5.55
N SER A 355 -4.82 22.07 4.35
CA SER A 355 -5.58 21.33 3.34
C SER A 355 -4.68 20.98 2.16
N VAL A 356 -4.94 19.85 1.51
CA VAL A 356 -4.22 19.39 0.33
C VAL A 356 -5.20 19.14 -0.82
N TYR A 357 -4.82 19.61 -2.00
CA TYR A 357 -5.63 19.54 -3.21
C TYR A 357 -4.78 18.97 -4.35
N ARG A 358 -5.40 18.15 -5.20
CA ARG A 358 -4.85 17.78 -6.51
C ARG A 358 -5.23 18.82 -7.55
N ILE A 359 -4.27 19.20 -8.36
CA ILE A 359 -4.44 20.17 -9.46
C ILE A 359 -4.62 19.37 -10.75
N TYR A 360 -5.71 19.60 -11.44
CA TYR A 360 -5.99 18.97 -12.73
C TYR A 360 -5.97 20.03 -13.83
N ASN A 361 -5.39 19.68 -14.98
CA ASN A 361 -5.49 20.50 -16.20
C ASN A 361 -6.86 20.33 -16.88
N SER A 362 -7.09 21.05 -17.97
CA SER A 362 -8.32 20.98 -18.76
C SER A 362 -8.59 19.62 -19.42
N GLU A 363 -7.57 18.75 -19.52
CA GLU A 363 -7.67 17.39 -20.04
C GLU A 363 -7.99 16.35 -18.95
N GLY A 364 -8.01 16.77 -17.69
CA GLY A 364 -8.27 15.92 -16.54
C GLY A 364 -7.03 15.18 -16.01
N ALA A 365 -5.85 15.47 -16.55
CA ALA A 365 -4.60 14.93 -16.02
C ALA A 365 -4.13 15.72 -14.78
N SER A 366 -3.60 15.01 -13.79
CA SER A 366 -2.97 15.62 -12.62
C SER A 366 -1.65 16.29 -13.02
N VAL A 367 -1.46 17.52 -12.61
CA VAL A 367 -0.25 18.32 -12.93
C VAL A 367 0.52 18.76 -11.69
N GLY A 368 0.01 18.50 -10.51
CA GLY A 368 0.64 18.79 -9.23
C GLY A 368 -0.32 18.70 -8.04
N GLU A 369 0.22 18.85 -6.85
CA GLU A 369 -0.53 18.96 -5.61
C GLU A 369 -0.33 20.35 -5.00
N LEU A 370 -1.32 20.82 -4.22
CA LEU A 370 -1.29 22.12 -3.57
C LEU A 370 -1.58 21.98 -2.08
N ILE A 371 -0.67 22.50 -1.25
CA ILE A 371 -0.88 22.66 0.20
C ILE A 371 -1.25 24.11 0.50
N THR A 372 -2.31 24.29 1.31
CA THR A 372 -2.77 25.61 1.80
C THR A 372 -3.05 25.55 3.30
N HIS A 373 -3.28 26.71 3.93
CA HIS A 373 -3.88 26.74 5.28
C HIS A 373 -5.28 26.10 5.25
N HIS A 374 -5.63 25.37 6.29
CA HIS A 374 -6.95 24.74 6.39
C HIS A 374 -8.11 25.76 6.50
N SER A 375 -7.81 26.96 7.03
CA SER A 375 -8.78 28.05 7.11
C SER A 375 -9.11 28.69 5.76
N ASP A 376 -8.30 28.39 4.75
CA ASP A 376 -8.52 28.94 3.42
C ASP A 376 -9.76 28.27 2.82
N THR A 377 -10.71 29.04 2.33
CA THR A 377 -11.75 28.52 1.44
C THR A 377 -11.10 27.91 0.22
N MET A 378 -11.80 27.03 -0.50
CA MET A 378 -11.23 26.45 -1.73
C MET A 378 -10.66 27.57 -2.59
N PRO A 379 -9.34 27.52 -2.88
CA PRO A 379 -8.67 28.65 -3.53
C PRO A 379 -9.23 28.90 -4.93
N ASP A 380 -9.39 30.17 -5.26
CA ASP A 380 -9.61 30.58 -6.65
C ASP A 380 -8.26 30.61 -7.38
N LEU A 381 -8.04 29.65 -8.27
CA LEU A 381 -6.78 29.51 -9.01
C LEU A 381 -6.41 30.73 -9.86
N ALA A 382 -7.39 31.55 -10.28
CA ALA A 382 -7.14 32.76 -11.05
C ALA A 382 -6.38 33.85 -10.25
N THR A 383 -6.47 33.80 -8.93
CA THR A 383 -5.85 34.77 -8.00
C THR A 383 -4.79 34.15 -7.09
N LEU A 384 -4.60 32.86 -7.15
CA LEU A 384 -3.73 32.13 -6.23
C LEU A 384 -2.26 32.27 -6.63
N ASP A 385 -1.45 32.86 -5.76
CA ASP A 385 0.01 32.80 -5.88
C ASP A 385 0.54 31.52 -5.26
N CYS A 386 1.16 30.66 -6.08
CA CYS A 386 1.70 29.37 -5.71
C CYS A 386 3.23 29.35 -5.83
N VAL A 387 3.85 28.64 -4.91
CA VAL A 387 5.31 28.45 -4.83
C VAL A 387 5.63 26.98 -4.90
N SER A 388 6.61 26.60 -5.72
CA SER A 388 7.29 25.32 -5.58
C SER A 388 8.38 25.44 -4.52
N PRO A 389 8.33 24.71 -3.39
CA PRO A 389 9.36 24.79 -2.36
C PRO A 389 10.77 24.45 -2.87
N ASP A 390 10.87 23.55 -3.85
CA ASP A 390 12.15 23.15 -4.45
C ASP A 390 12.72 24.20 -5.42
N LYS A 391 11.83 25.00 -6.01
CA LYS A 391 12.18 26.05 -6.99
C LYS A 391 11.40 27.34 -6.72
N PRO A 392 11.62 28.03 -5.59
CA PRO A 392 10.78 29.15 -5.15
C PRO A 392 10.85 30.38 -6.08
N TRP A 393 11.80 30.41 -7.02
CA TRP A 393 11.92 31.44 -8.06
C TRP A 393 11.08 31.15 -9.30
N GLN A 394 10.51 29.94 -9.44
CA GLN A 394 9.76 29.55 -10.63
C GLN A 394 8.29 29.97 -10.48
N HIS A 395 7.79 30.72 -11.45
CA HIS A 395 6.36 30.99 -11.56
C HIS A 395 5.63 29.74 -12.07
N VAL A 396 4.54 29.38 -11.38
CA VAL A 396 3.68 28.28 -11.78
C VAL A 396 2.41 28.87 -12.40
N ASN A 397 2.16 28.55 -13.65
CA ASN A 397 0.92 28.94 -14.33
C ASN A 397 -0.14 27.84 -14.12
N LEU A 398 -1.27 28.20 -13.51
CA LEU A 398 -2.40 27.32 -13.24
C LEU A 398 -3.65 27.69 -14.06
N ASP A 399 -3.48 28.44 -15.17
CA ASP A 399 -4.58 28.83 -16.04
C ASP A 399 -5.31 27.61 -16.60
N GLY A 400 -6.63 27.61 -16.49
CA GLY A 400 -7.47 26.51 -16.97
C GLY A 400 -7.41 25.23 -16.11
N CYS A 401 -6.69 25.26 -14.99
CA CYS A 401 -6.67 24.15 -14.02
C CYS A 401 -7.87 24.22 -13.07
N HIS A 402 -8.16 23.09 -12.40
CA HIS A 402 -9.13 23.02 -11.32
C HIS A 402 -8.59 22.18 -10.15
N LEU A 403 -9.14 22.40 -8.95
CA LEU A 403 -8.71 21.74 -7.73
C LEU A 403 -9.72 20.68 -7.30
N LYS A 404 -9.21 19.60 -6.69
CA LYS A 404 -10.01 18.59 -5.98
C LYS A 404 -9.39 18.35 -4.62
N PRO A 405 -10.14 18.44 -3.50
CA PRO A 405 -9.63 18.06 -2.19
C PRO A 405 -9.23 16.58 -2.19
N LEU A 406 -8.06 16.28 -1.61
CA LEU A 406 -7.57 14.91 -1.48
C LEU A 406 -7.99 14.24 -0.18
N GLN A 407 -8.10 15.01 0.91
CA GLN A 407 -8.57 14.49 2.19
C GLN A 407 -10.09 14.61 2.31
N VAL A 408 -10.69 13.59 2.92
CA VAL A 408 -12.09 13.60 3.38
C VAL A 408 -12.11 13.35 4.88
N LYS A 409 -13.11 13.87 5.60
CA LYS A 409 -13.31 13.57 7.01
C LYS A 409 -13.77 12.11 7.14
N VAL A 410 -12.93 11.25 7.69
CA VAL A 410 -13.17 9.81 7.84
C VAL A 410 -13.67 9.42 9.22
N MET A 411 -13.40 10.28 10.23
CA MET A 411 -13.89 10.12 11.60
C MET A 411 -14.20 11.48 12.20
N GLU A 412 -15.30 11.58 12.98
CA GLU A 412 -15.71 12.77 13.69
C GLU A 412 -16.10 12.42 15.12
N HIS A 413 -15.48 13.11 16.09
CA HIS A 413 -15.68 12.86 17.52
C HIS A 413 -15.54 11.37 17.90
N GLY A 414 -14.53 10.70 17.34
CA GLY A 414 -14.26 9.28 17.55
C GLY A 414 -15.23 8.34 16.83
N LYS A 415 -16.16 8.84 16.02
CA LYS A 415 -17.12 8.03 15.26
C LYS A 415 -16.75 8.01 13.79
N ARG A 416 -16.73 6.82 13.22
CA ARG A 416 -16.45 6.63 11.80
C ARG A 416 -17.53 7.24 10.92
N LEU A 417 -17.11 8.03 9.93
CA LEU A 417 -17.95 8.55 8.84
C LEU A 417 -17.66 7.84 7.51
N TYR A 418 -16.42 7.36 7.35
CA TYR A 418 -15.96 6.72 6.11
C TYR A 418 -16.68 5.38 5.91
N PRO A 419 -17.40 5.18 4.78
CA PRO A 419 -18.13 3.95 4.52
C PRO A 419 -17.15 2.81 4.27
N LYS A 420 -17.55 1.57 4.60
CA LYS A 420 -16.82 0.38 4.15
C LYS A 420 -16.95 0.29 2.63
N THR A 421 -15.82 0.28 1.96
CA THR A 421 -15.74 0.20 0.50
C THR A 421 -15.25 -1.19 0.09
N SER A 422 -15.85 -1.79 -0.93
CA SER A 422 -15.38 -3.09 -1.43
C SER A 422 -13.97 -3.00 -2.00
N LEU A 423 -13.18 -4.05 -1.88
CA LEU A 423 -11.82 -4.05 -2.46
C LEU A 423 -11.84 -3.91 -3.99
N SER A 424 -12.88 -4.42 -4.67
CA SER A 424 -13.05 -4.22 -6.11
C SER A 424 -13.22 -2.75 -6.47
N ASP A 425 -14.02 -2.00 -5.71
CA ASP A 425 -14.22 -0.57 -5.94
C ASP A 425 -12.92 0.23 -5.69
N ILE A 426 -12.17 -0.12 -4.65
CA ILE A 426 -10.86 0.49 -4.36
C ILE A 426 -9.88 0.21 -5.49
N ARG A 427 -9.79 -1.03 -5.95
CA ARG A 427 -8.95 -1.43 -7.09
C ARG A 427 -9.33 -0.70 -8.37
N ASP A 428 -10.62 -0.58 -8.66
CA ASP A 428 -11.13 0.14 -9.83
C ASP A 428 -10.84 1.64 -9.73
N TYR A 429 -10.86 2.18 -8.52
CA TYR A 429 -10.44 3.56 -8.27
C TYR A 429 -8.95 3.77 -8.58
N VAL A 430 -8.07 2.85 -8.15
CA VAL A 430 -6.64 2.85 -8.52
C VAL A 430 -6.47 2.83 -10.03
N ASN A 431 -7.12 1.87 -10.71
CA ASN A 431 -7.01 1.70 -12.16
C ASN A 431 -7.47 2.94 -12.93
N ARG A 432 -8.56 3.58 -12.49
CA ARG A 432 -9.06 4.81 -13.09
C ARG A 432 -8.03 5.93 -12.97
N GLN A 433 -7.48 6.18 -11.78
CA GLN A 433 -6.47 7.22 -11.59
C GLN A 433 -5.23 6.98 -12.48
N LEU A 434 -4.74 5.73 -12.55
CA LEU A 434 -3.58 5.38 -13.39
C LEU A 434 -3.85 5.58 -14.88
N SER A 435 -5.08 5.38 -15.32
CA SER A 435 -5.43 5.49 -16.74
C SER A 435 -5.78 6.92 -17.18
N THR A 436 -6.24 7.77 -16.27
CA THR A 436 -6.79 9.10 -16.62
C THR A 436 -6.10 10.27 -15.95
N GLU A 437 -5.50 10.09 -14.76
CA GLU A 437 -4.97 11.17 -13.95
C GLU A 437 -3.44 11.20 -13.92
N VAL A 438 -2.80 10.01 -13.73
CA VAL A 438 -1.35 9.90 -13.57
C VAL A 438 -0.65 9.91 -14.93
N ARG A 439 0.26 10.86 -15.14
CA ARG A 439 1.01 11.01 -16.39
C ARG A 439 1.86 9.77 -16.70
N SER A 440 2.01 9.44 -17.98
CA SER A 440 2.81 8.30 -18.42
C SER A 440 4.28 8.38 -17.98
N GLU A 441 4.82 9.60 -17.87
CA GLU A 441 6.18 9.90 -17.42
C GLU A 441 6.40 9.50 -15.95
N GLU A 442 5.40 9.69 -15.10
CA GLU A 442 5.43 9.28 -13.69
C GLU A 442 5.30 7.76 -13.53
N GLN A 443 4.70 7.10 -14.51
CA GLN A 443 4.51 5.66 -14.49
C GLN A 443 5.74 4.84 -14.95
N ARG A 444 6.84 5.48 -15.35
CA ARG A 444 8.08 4.80 -15.76
C ARG A 444 8.66 3.99 -14.60
N PHE A 445 9.20 2.82 -14.92
CA PHE A 445 9.88 1.98 -13.91
C PHE A 445 11.24 2.55 -13.52
N TYR A 446 11.90 3.19 -14.46
CA TYR A 446 13.22 3.80 -14.29
C TYR A 446 13.13 5.28 -14.63
N ASN A 447 13.72 6.10 -13.78
CA ASN A 447 13.74 7.56 -13.94
C ASN A 447 12.34 8.14 -14.23
N PRO A 448 11.33 7.89 -13.37
CA PRO A 448 10.04 8.52 -13.51
C PRO A 448 10.17 10.03 -13.32
N ASP A 449 9.26 10.78 -13.95
CA ASP A 449 9.15 12.22 -13.70
C ASP A 449 8.62 12.48 -12.28
N SER A 450 9.04 13.58 -11.69
CA SER A 450 8.57 13.98 -10.37
C SER A 450 7.22 14.70 -10.48
N HIS A 451 6.35 14.44 -9.50
CA HIS A 451 5.09 15.16 -9.35
C HIS A 451 5.31 16.42 -8.50
N PRO A 452 4.93 17.61 -8.97
CA PRO A 452 5.16 18.85 -8.24
C PRO A 452 4.28 18.96 -7.00
N LEU A 453 4.87 19.30 -5.84
CA LEU A 453 4.14 19.72 -4.65
C LEU A 453 4.28 21.24 -4.53
N LEU A 454 3.17 21.94 -4.64
CA LEU A 454 3.10 23.40 -4.54
C LEU A 454 2.56 23.81 -3.17
N MET A 455 2.83 25.04 -2.77
CA MET A 455 2.28 25.68 -1.59
C MET A 455 1.66 27.02 -1.97
N SER A 456 0.53 27.41 -1.34
CA SER A 456 0.09 28.79 -1.43
C SER A 456 1.18 29.72 -0.86
N ARG A 457 1.32 30.93 -1.40
CA ARG A 457 2.33 31.89 -0.96
C ARG A 457 2.23 32.14 0.55
N SER A 458 1.03 32.36 1.06
CA SER A 458 0.79 32.58 2.49
C SER A 458 1.25 31.41 3.37
N TYR A 459 1.01 30.17 2.91
CA TYR A 459 1.46 28.98 3.62
C TYR A 459 3.00 28.82 3.58
N TYR A 460 3.60 29.05 2.42
CA TYR A 460 5.05 29.00 2.25
C TYR A 460 5.75 30.05 3.13
N ASP A 461 5.28 31.29 3.13
CA ASP A 461 5.86 32.38 3.91
C ASP A 461 5.74 32.07 5.42
N MET A 462 4.60 31.57 5.89
CA MET A 462 4.45 31.11 7.29
C MET A 462 5.47 30.04 7.65
N LYS A 463 5.71 29.05 6.76
CA LYS A 463 6.70 27.99 6.99
C LYS A 463 8.11 28.57 7.09
N VAL A 464 8.50 29.48 6.19
CA VAL A 464 9.81 30.13 6.21
C VAL A 464 10.01 30.98 7.47
N ASP A 465 9.03 31.82 7.81
CA ASP A 465 9.06 32.63 9.04
C ASP A 465 9.22 31.76 10.30
N LEU A 466 8.55 30.62 10.36
CA LEU A 466 8.64 29.72 11.49
C LEU A 466 10.01 29.06 11.59
N LEU A 467 10.61 28.69 10.44
CA LEU A 467 11.98 28.17 10.39
C LEU A 467 12.99 29.20 10.92
N GLU A 468 12.92 30.44 10.43
CA GLU A 468 13.83 31.51 10.86
C GLU A 468 13.69 31.85 12.36
N LYS A 469 12.45 31.94 12.85
CA LYS A 469 12.19 32.16 14.29
C LYS A 469 12.77 31.06 15.15
N THR A 470 12.59 29.81 14.76
CA THR A 470 13.04 28.65 15.55
C THR A 470 14.57 28.54 15.52
N GLU A 471 15.22 28.81 14.39
CA GLU A 471 16.69 28.85 14.30
C GLU A 471 17.27 29.97 15.16
N ASN A 472 16.68 31.17 15.13
CA ASN A 472 17.10 32.30 15.96
C ASN A 472 16.93 32.04 17.47
N MET A 473 15.91 31.28 17.88
CA MET A 473 15.74 30.87 19.29
C MET A 473 16.84 29.90 19.72
N ASN A 474 17.22 28.93 18.87
CA ASN A 474 18.28 27.97 19.17
C ASN A 474 19.68 28.62 19.25
N ARG A 475 19.93 29.70 18.51
CA ARG A 475 21.20 30.47 18.59
C ARG A 475 21.34 31.33 19.86
N ARG A 476 20.25 31.57 20.60
CA ARG A 476 20.23 32.39 21.82
C ARG A 476 20.29 31.57 23.12
N GLN A 477 20.13 30.26 23.02
CA GLN A 477 20.32 29.28 24.09
C GLN A 477 21.72 28.65 23.99
#